data_35ce689f340a21b3921ce9be941757cf
#
_entry.id   35ce689f340a21b3921ce9be941757cf
#
_cell.length_a   1.000
_cell.length_b   1.000
_cell.length_c   1.000
_cell.angle_alpha   90.00
_cell.angle_beta   90.00
_cell.angle_gamma   90.00
#
_symmetry.space_group_name_H-M   'P 1'
#
loop_
_entity.id
_entity.type
_entity.pdbx_description
1 polymer ?
#
loop_
_entity_poly.entity_id
_entity_poly.type
_entity_poly.pdbx_seq_one_letter_code
_entity_poly.pdbx_strand_id
1 'polypeptide(L)'
;MNATRSRVAIVGAALLMAAFFVFSAGSAQAQSGRMRATIPFGFYVGDSLLPAGEYQLQVLENGVAKVFNQDNYASVMFNTVRSANPARQFGPAQVVFNKYGDDYFLSEMWWAGARDAVKPLPSTRELQLANVSTPVRISVVR
;
A
#
# COMPACT_ATOMS: atom_id res chain seq x y z
N MET A 1 -22.34 -63.70 -5.48
CA MET A 1 -20.98 -63.37 -5.00
C MET A 1 -20.41 -62.05 -5.58
N ASN A 2 -21.14 -61.28 -6.32
CA ASN A 2 -20.61 -60.06 -6.97
C ASN A 2 -21.00 -58.72 -6.29
N ALA A 3 -21.72 -58.76 -5.20
CA ALA A 3 -22.15 -57.53 -4.50
C ALA A 3 -21.10 -56.95 -3.56
N THR A 4 -20.13 -57.73 -3.11
CA THR A 4 -19.14 -57.30 -2.12
C THR A 4 -17.97 -56.50 -2.76
N ARG A 5 -17.67 -56.78 -4.05
CA ARG A 5 -16.59 -56.07 -4.76
C ARG A 5 -16.99 -54.65 -5.20
N SER A 6 -18.27 -54.41 -5.41
CA SER A 6 -18.76 -53.10 -5.85
C SER A 6 -18.79 -52.06 -4.72
N ARG A 7 -18.97 -52.51 -3.47
CA ARG A 7 -19.01 -51.59 -2.33
C ARG A 7 -17.63 -51.07 -1.89
N VAL A 8 -16.59 -51.85 -2.11
CA VAL A 8 -15.22 -51.43 -1.78
C VAL A 8 -14.70 -50.41 -2.80
N ALA A 9 -15.10 -50.50 -4.06
CA ALA A 9 -14.69 -49.56 -5.10
C ALA A 9 -15.33 -48.17 -4.90
N ILE A 10 -16.56 -48.11 -4.38
CA ILE A 10 -17.27 -46.84 -4.15
C ILE A 10 -16.69 -46.08 -2.93
N VAL A 11 -16.28 -46.82 -1.89
CA VAL A 11 -15.66 -46.20 -0.71
C VAL A 11 -14.24 -45.66 -1.01
N GLY A 12 -13.51 -46.34 -1.87
CA GLY A 12 -12.18 -45.89 -2.32
C GLY A 12 -12.23 -44.61 -3.18
N ALA A 13 -13.25 -44.46 -4.01
CA ALA A 13 -13.43 -43.28 -4.86
C ALA A 13 -13.87 -42.04 -4.05
N ALA A 14 -14.67 -42.23 -3.00
CA ALA A 14 -15.11 -41.13 -2.13
C ALA A 14 -13.97 -40.60 -1.25
N LEU A 15 -13.03 -41.44 -0.83
CA LEU A 15 -11.85 -41.02 -0.05
C LEU A 15 -10.81 -40.30 -0.92
N LEU A 16 -10.69 -40.61 -2.20
CA LEU A 16 -9.79 -39.90 -3.13
C LEU A 16 -10.34 -38.53 -3.52
N MET A 17 -11.65 -38.35 -3.57
CA MET A 17 -12.24 -37.01 -3.82
C MET A 17 -12.13 -36.06 -2.63
N ALA A 18 -12.11 -36.57 -1.41
CA ALA A 18 -11.95 -35.74 -0.21
C ALA A 18 -10.52 -35.20 -0.04
N ALA A 19 -9.51 -35.85 -0.61
CA ALA A 19 -8.11 -35.42 -0.54
C ALA A 19 -7.78 -34.25 -1.49
N PHE A 20 -8.62 -33.98 -2.52
CA PHE A 20 -8.38 -32.90 -3.47
C PHE A 20 -8.89 -31.54 -3.01
N PHE A 21 -9.70 -31.47 -1.95
CA PHE A 21 -10.26 -30.20 -1.45
C PHE A 21 -9.39 -29.49 -0.40
N VAL A 22 -8.29 -30.08 0.02
CA VAL A 22 -7.45 -29.50 1.11
C VAL A 22 -6.31 -28.61 0.56
N PHE A 23 -6.09 -28.54 -0.75
CA PHE A 23 -4.96 -27.77 -1.33
C PHE A 23 -5.33 -26.40 -1.92
N SER A 24 -6.54 -25.92 -1.72
CA SER A 24 -6.89 -24.54 -2.02
C SER A 24 -6.95 -23.65 -0.77
N ALA A 25 -6.09 -23.91 0.22
CA ALA A 25 -5.66 -22.85 1.13
C ALA A 25 -4.83 -21.90 0.26
N GLY A 26 -5.53 -21.02 -0.48
CA GLY A 26 -4.91 -19.92 -1.15
C GLY A 26 -4.02 -19.23 -0.13
N SER A 27 -2.73 -19.22 -0.38
CA SER A 27 -1.80 -18.40 0.35
C SER A 27 -2.42 -17.00 0.36
N ALA A 28 -2.97 -16.57 1.48
CA ALA A 28 -3.16 -15.17 1.75
C ALA A 28 -1.75 -14.58 1.75
N GLN A 29 -1.22 -14.34 0.56
CA GLN A 29 -0.05 -13.51 0.41
C GLN A 29 -0.44 -12.20 1.06
N ALA A 30 0.18 -11.93 2.19
CA ALA A 30 0.19 -10.58 2.74
C ALA A 30 0.48 -9.69 1.53
N GLN A 31 -0.53 -8.95 1.06
CA GLN A 31 -0.35 -8.02 -0.03
C GLN A 31 0.70 -7.06 0.46
N SER A 32 1.94 -7.28 0.03
CA SER A 32 3.01 -6.33 0.24
C SER A 32 2.44 -5.02 -0.26
N GLY A 33 2.20 -4.07 0.67
CA GLY A 33 1.42 -2.87 0.42
C GLY A 33 1.99 -2.05 -0.72
N ARG A 34 1.62 -2.42 -1.95
CA ARG A 34 1.97 -1.71 -3.18
C ARG A 34 0.77 -0.96 -3.68
N MET A 35 0.98 0.27 -4.04
CA MET A 35 -0.04 1.16 -4.59
C MET A 35 0.56 1.93 -5.75
N ARG A 36 -0.25 2.24 -6.77
CA ARG A 36 0.13 3.14 -7.85
C ARG A 36 -0.65 4.43 -7.72
N ALA A 37 -0.03 5.54 -8.06
CA ALA A 37 -0.68 6.84 -8.08
C ALA A 37 -0.10 7.70 -9.19
N THR A 38 -0.95 8.39 -9.95
CA THR A 38 -0.52 9.41 -10.89
C THR A 38 -0.55 10.76 -10.17
N ILE A 39 0.63 11.35 -9.99
CA ILE A 39 0.81 12.60 -9.26
C ILE A 39 1.06 13.71 -10.29
N PRO A 40 0.13 14.69 -10.43
CA PRO A 40 0.19 15.67 -11.51
C PRO A 40 1.10 16.86 -11.23
N PHE A 41 1.87 16.85 -10.15
CA PHE A 41 2.77 17.94 -9.73
C PHE A 41 4.09 17.39 -9.19
N GLY A 42 5.13 18.22 -9.20
CA GLY A 42 6.36 17.91 -8.48
C GLY A 42 6.14 17.92 -6.97
N PHE A 43 6.78 17.02 -6.24
CA PHE A 43 6.59 16.89 -4.80
C PHE A 43 7.86 16.45 -4.09
N TYR A 44 7.93 16.77 -2.81
CA TYR A 44 9.03 16.37 -1.93
C TYR A 44 8.68 15.10 -1.14
N VAL A 45 9.65 14.22 -1.03
CA VAL A 45 9.67 13.11 -0.08
C VAL A 45 10.91 13.28 0.78
N GLY A 46 10.72 13.72 2.03
CA GLY A 46 11.84 14.23 2.81
C GLY A 46 12.47 15.45 2.11
N ASP A 47 13.76 15.38 1.85
CA ASP A 47 14.50 16.45 1.17
C ASP A 47 14.61 16.23 -0.36
N SER A 48 14.07 15.15 -0.89
CA SER A 48 14.17 14.77 -2.31
C SER A 48 12.96 15.29 -3.09
N LEU A 49 13.22 16.11 -4.12
CA LEU A 49 12.21 16.56 -5.06
C LEU A 49 12.02 15.53 -6.18
N LEU A 50 10.79 15.09 -6.37
CA LEU A 50 10.38 14.19 -7.44
C LEU A 50 9.48 14.93 -8.44
N PRO A 51 9.62 14.70 -9.76
CA PRO A 51 8.76 15.30 -10.76
C PRO A 51 7.35 14.74 -10.76
N ALA A 52 6.41 15.42 -11.45
CA ALA A 52 5.10 14.85 -11.75
C ALA A 52 5.24 13.54 -12.55
N GLY A 53 4.35 12.58 -12.33
CA GLY A 53 4.38 11.30 -13.05
C GLY A 53 3.60 10.19 -12.36
N GLU A 54 3.72 8.98 -12.93
CA GLU A 54 3.15 7.78 -12.33
C GLU A 54 4.16 7.13 -11.38
N TYR A 55 3.73 6.93 -10.16
CA TYR A 55 4.56 6.38 -9.10
C TYR A 55 3.99 5.08 -8.53
N GLN A 56 4.89 4.16 -8.24
CA GLN A 56 4.60 3.02 -7.40
C GLN A 56 5.11 3.31 -5.98
N LEU A 57 4.19 3.22 -5.01
CA LEU A 57 4.48 3.37 -3.59
C LEU A 57 4.43 2.00 -2.93
N GLN A 58 5.43 1.68 -2.15
CA GLN A 58 5.55 0.39 -1.48
C GLN A 58 6.06 0.59 -0.06
N VAL A 59 5.40 -0.07 0.90
CA VAL A 59 5.96 -0.24 2.25
C VAL A 59 6.80 -1.51 2.26
N LEU A 60 8.03 -1.36 2.69
CA LEU A 60 8.96 -2.45 2.91
C LEU A 60 8.89 -2.90 4.37
N GLU A 61 9.65 -3.92 4.71
CA GLU A 61 9.82 -4.32 6.09
C GLU A 61 10.56 -3.24 6.90
N ASN A 62 10.44 -3.30 8.23
CA ASN A 62 11.13 -2.41 9.17
C ASN A 62 10.75 -0.92 9.08
N GLY A 63 9.53 -0.58 8.61
CA GLY A 63 9.06 0.79 8.60
C GLY A 63 9.71 1.68 7.54
N VAL A 64 10.28 1.08 6.51
CA VAL A 64 10.81 1.78 5.33
C VAL A 64 9.76 1.76 4.23
N ALA A 65 9.58 2.85 3.52
CA ALA A 65 8.80 2.93 2.31
C ALA A 65 9.66 3.36 1.12
N LYS A 66 9.19 3.00 -0.08
CA LYS A 66 9.82 3.36 -1.35
C LYS A 66 8.78 3.99 -2.26
N VAL A 67 9.15 5.09 -2.88
CA VAL A 67 8.44 5.72 -4.01
C VAL A 67 9.32 5.56 -5.24
N PHE A 68 8.74 5.03 -6.31
CA PHE A 68 9.49 4.71 -7.53
C PHE A 68 8.68 5.08 -8.77
N ASN A 69 9.32 5.81 -9.70
CA ASN A 69 8.78 6.13 -11.01
C ASN A 69 9.43 5.22 -12.06
N GLN A 70 8.61 4.50 -12.83
CA GLN A 70 9.11 3.54 -13.83
C GLN A 70 9.64 4.23 -15.10
N ASP A 71 9.14 5.42 -15.44
CA ASP A 71 9.48 6.10 -16.69
C ASP A 71 10.84 6.77 -16.64
N ASN A 72 11.17 7.41 -15.53
CA ASN A 72 12.42 8.15 -15.35
C ASN A 72 13.37 7.55 -14.30
N TYR A 73 13.00 6.38 -13.73
CA TYR A 73 13.74 5.68 -12.69
C TYR A 73 14.01 6.48 -11.40
N ALA A 74 13.31 7.62 -11.22
CA ALA A 74 13.40 8.38 -9.99
C ALA A 74 12.86 7.52 -8.83
N SER A 75 13.64 7.39 -7.77
CA SER A 75 13.22 6.62 -6.59
C SER A 75 13.77 7.22 -5.31
N VAL A 76 12.97 7.14 -4.27
CA VAL A 76 13.35 7.56 -2.91
C VAL A 76 12.92 6.50 -1.93
N MET A 77 13.81 6.14 -1.01
CA MET A 77 13.50 5.31 0.15
C MET A 77 13.54 6.19 1.40
N PHE A 78 12.59 6.00 2.30
CA PHE A 78 12.46 6.84 3.48
C PHE A 78 11.86 6.08 4.65
N ASN A 79 12.18 6.52 5.86
CA ASN A 79 11.59 5.99 7.07
C ASN A 79 10.18 6.50 7.27
N THR A 80 9.32 5.66 7.82
CA THR A 80 7.92 5.97 8.03
C THR A 80 7.47 5.68 9.45
N VAL A 81 6.39 6.33 9.84
CA VAL A 81 5.62 6.03 11.05
C VAL A 81 4.19 5.68 10.65
N ARG A 82 3.55 4.84 11.44
CA ARG A 82 2.12 4.53 11.28
C ARG A 82 1.29 5.46 12.16
N SER A 83 0.19 5.93 11.62
CA SER A 83 -0.74 6.80 12.32
C SER A 83 -2.17 6.30 12.13
N ALA A 84 -2.76 5.78 13.20
CA ALA A 84 -4.14 5.36 13.18
C ALA A 84 -5.09 6.56 13.05
N ASN A 85 -6.12 6.42 12.23
CA ASN A 85 -7.23 7.35 12.18
C ASN A 85 -8.54 6.58 12.40
N PRO A 86 -9.04 6.54 13.63
CA PRO A 86 -10.26 5.79 13.96
C PRO A 86 -11.51 6.31 13.24
N ALA A 87 -11.51 7.56 12.77
CA ALA A 87 -12.62 8.14 12.01
C ALA A 87 -12.64 7.67 10.55
N ARG A 88 -11.54 7.11 10.04
CA ARG A 88 -11.47 6.58 8.68
C ARG A 88 -11.83 5.11 8.65
N GLN A 89 -13.02 4.81 8.19
CA GLN A 89 -13.47 3.44 7.93
C GLN A 89 -13.32 3.12 6.44
N PHE A 90 -12.48 2.11 6.12
CA PHE A 90 -12.44 1.43 4.83
C PHE A 90 -12.59 2.33 3.58
N GLY A 91 -11.72 3.32 3.44
CA GLY A 91 -11.71 4.19 2.26
C GLY A 91 -10.87 3.63 1.11
N PRO A 92 -10.94 4.26 -0.08
CA PRO A 92 -10.08 3.93 -1.22
C PRO A 92 -8.61 4.21 -0.90
N ALA A 93 -7.72 3.62 -1.71
CA ALA A 93 -6.31 3.99 -1.68
C ALA A 93 -6.14 5.46 -2.05
N GLN A 94 -5.34 6.19 -1.29
CA GLN A 94 -5.04 7.60 -1.58
C GLN A 94 -3.66 8.00 -1.07
N VAL A 95 -3.09 8.98 -1.73
CA VAL A 95 -1.86 9.66 -1.34
C VAL A 95 -2.21 11.10 -0.98
N VAL A 96 -1.78 11.54 0.19
CA VAL A 96 -2.06 12.88 0.71
C VAL A 96 -0.78 13.70 0.76
N PHE A 97 -0.86 14.93 0.29
CA PHE A 97 0.22 15.90 0.31
C PHE A 97 -0.15 17.09 1.17
N ASN A 98 0.84 17.66 1.85
CA ASN A 98 0.78 18.97 2.45
C ASN A 98 1.31 19.98 1.42
N LYS A 99 0.49 20.96 1.06
CA LYS A 99 0.89 22.05 0.16
C LYS A 99 1.15 23.31 0.96
N TYR A 100 2.36 23.83 0.84
CA TYR A 100 2.80 25.10 1.38
C TYR A 100 3.22 26.01 0.20
N GLY A 101 2.39 27.01 -0.13
CA GLY A 101 2.61 27.81 -1.34
C GLY A 101 2.59 26.92 -2.60
N ASP A 102 3.71 26.85 -3.30
CA ASP A 102 3.87 26.00 -4.50
C ASP A 102 4.58 24.67 -4.24
N ASP A 103 5.01 24.44 -2.99
CA ASP A 103 5.70 23.22 -2.59
C ASP A 103 4.72 22.17 -2.06
N TYR A 104 4.80 20.95 -2.59
CA TYR A 104 4.03 19.80 -2.15
C TYR A 104 4.93 18.80 -1.45
N PHE A 105 4.53 18.35 -0.26
CA PHE A 105 5.25 17.36 0.54
C PHE A 105 4.37 16.13 0.74
N LEU A 106 4.91 14.93 0.46
CA LEU A 106 4.23 13.68 0.75
C LEU A 106 3.96 13.58 2.26
N SER A 107 2.70 13.51 2.63
CA SER A 107 2.26 13.53 4.03
C SER A 107 1.74 12.18 4.50
N GLU A 108 0.88 11.54 3.71
CA GLU A 108 0.25 10.28 4.11
C GLU A 108 0.03 9.37 2.91
N MET A 109 0.20 8.08 3.13
CA MET A 109 -0.15 7.03 2.20
C MET A 109 -1.19 6.12 2.84
N TRP A 110 -2.32 5.94 2.17
CA TRP A 110 -3.43 5.10 2.60
C TRP A 110 -3.67 4.00 1.58
N TRP A 111 -3.52 2.76 1.98
CA TRP A 111 -3.93 1.63 1.16
C TRP A 111 -5.44 1.41 1.26
N ALA A 112 -6.03 0.80 0.24
CA ALA A 112 -7.46 0.46 0.26
C ALA A 112 -7.77 -0.43 1.47
N GLY A 113 -8.79 -0.06 2.24
CA GLY A 113 -9.19 -0.78 3.44
C GLY A 113 -8.25 -0.66 4.65
N ALA A 114 -7.18 0.11 4.56
CA ALA A 114 -6.28 0.33 5.69
C ALA A 114 -6.89 1.26 6.74
N ARG A 115 -6.65 0.93 8.01
CA ARG A 115 -7.03 1.76 9.16
C ARG A 115 -5.96 2.75 9.57
N ASP A 116 -4.72 2.49 9.14
CA ASP A 116 -3.56 3.29 9.48
C ASP A 116 -2.98 3.93 8.22
N ALA A 117 -2.63 5.20 8.34
CA ALA A 117 -1.77 5.86 7.38
C ALA A 117 -0.32 5.47 7.61
N VAL A 118 0.44 5.38 6.53
CA VAL A 118 1.89 5.38 6.57
C VAL A 118 2.37 6.78 6.22
N LYS A 119 3.14 7.39 7.11
CA LYS A 119 3.61 8.78 7.00
C LYS A 119 5.13 8.81 6.90
N PRO A 120 5.70 9.54 5.94
CA PRO A 120 7.12 9.86 5.98
C PRO A 120 7.42 10.75 7.19
N LEU A 121 8.66 10.70 7.66
CA LEU A 121 9.13 11.69 8.62
C LEU A 121 9.27 13.04 7.89
N PRO A 122 8.77 14.15 8.48
CA PRO A 122 8.86 15.45 7.84
C PRO A 122 10.32 15.89 7.72
N SER A 123 10.65 16.53 6.60
CA SER A 123 11.96 17.14 6.39
C SER A 123 12.13 18.43 7.22
N THR A 124 13.37 18.83 7.41
CA THR A 124 13.67 20.12 8.06
C THR A 124 12.98 21.29 7.33
N ARG A 125 12.97 21.25 5.98
CA ARG A 125 12.30 22.26 5.16
C ARG A 125 10.78 22.28 5.43
N GLU A 126 10.13 21.14 5.47
CA GLU A 126 8.69 21.06 5.76
C GLU A 126 8.38 21.59 7.16
N LEU A 127 9.19 21.22 8.16
CA LEU A 127 9.03 21.73 9.53
C LEU A 127 9.17 23.26 9.62
N GLN A 128 10.11 23.84 8.89
CA GLN A 128 10.26 25.31 8.83
C GLN A 128 9.02 25.98 8.22
N LEU A 129 8.48 25.42 7.13
CA LEU A 129 7.26 25.94 6.49
C LEU A 129 6.04 25.78 7.40
N ALA A 130 5.92 24.67 8.11
CA ALA A 130 4.84 24.42 9.06
C ALA A 130 4.82 25.39 10.25
N ASN A 131 5.97 25.96 10.62
CA ASN A 131 6.04 26.98 11.69
C ASN A 131 5.49 28.35 11.27
N VAL A 132 5.44 28.64 9.96
CA VAL A 132 5.05 29.94 9.43
C VAL A 132 3.74 29.91 8.63
N SER A 133 3.26 28.75 8.24
CA SER A 133 2.02 28.61 7.48
C SER A 133 1.32 27.27 7.73
N THR A 134 0.00 27.29 7.59
CA THR A 134 -0.81 26.05 7.65
C THR A 134 -0.89 25.45 6.26
N PRO A 135 -0.62 24.13 6.10
CA PRO A 135 -0.69 23.50 4.80
C PRO A 135 -2.13 23.31 4.31
N VAL A 136 -2.29 23.34 2.99
CA VAL A 136 -3.48 22.84 2.33
C VAL A 136 -3.26 21.36 2.07
N ARG A 137 -4.22 20.52 2.46
CA ARG A 137 -4.15 19.06 2.19
C ARG A 137 -4.72 18.75 0.83
N ILE A 138 -3.92 18.11 0.01
CA ILE A 138 -4.27 17.64 -1.34
C ILE A 138 -4.25 16.11 -1.35
N SER A 139 -5.36 15.50 -1.78
CA SER A 139 -5.45 14.04 -1.90
C SER A 139 -5.49 13.64 -3.37
N VAL A 140 -4.66 12.67 -3.73
CA VAL A 140 -4.69 11.99 -5.01
C VAL A 140 -5.27 10.60 -4.77
N VAL A 141 -6.42 10.33 -5.39
CA VAL A 141 -7.15 9.06 -5.28
C VAL A 141 -6.89 8.26 -6.55
N ARG A 142 -6.76 6.94 -6.40
CA ARG A 142 -6.62 6.01 -7.51
C ARG A 142 -7.99 5.69 -8.12
#